data_5254f3779ffecf69a7e1cd3a43b91390
#
_entry.id   5254f3779ffecf69a7e1cd3a43b91390
#
_cell.length_a   1.000
_cell.length_b   1.000
_cell.length_c   1.000
_cell.angle_alpha   90.00
_cell.angle_beta   90.00
_cell.angle_gamma   90.00
#
_symmetry.space_group_name_H-M   'P 1'
#
loop_
_entity.id
_entity.type
_entity.pdbx_description
1 polymer ?
#
loop_
_entity_poly.entity_id
_entity_poly.type
_entity_poly.pdbx_seq_one_letter_code
_entity_poly.pdbx_strand_id
1 'polypeptide(L)'
;MNNEYQNVSFQNAVKFKLENAPFRHYQHLDWDSKRWDGFRSRPGDVYVCTCYKSGTTWTQMIVALLVFQSTEFPSPLNELSPWVDLVTDSTKEMQTKLAAQKHRRILKTHTPLDGLLWHSDARYIFVSRDPRDVFVSMMNHQDNTDIKTEKELSLAMGNEVTFTDLLADTEEKRLEDWLTKGFFEWEKDGNPYWSFFYHGETFWQHRNRENILMLHYDEMKNDLSREM
;
A
#
# COMPACT_ATOMS: atom_id res chain seq x y z
N MET A 1 -0.32 -23.74 18.20
CA MET A 1 -1.24 -23.46 17.07
C MET A 1 -0.66 -24.14 15.85
N ASN A 2 -1.45 -25.02 15.23
CA ASN A 2 -0.98 -25.91 14.17
C ASN A 2 -0.66 -25.14 12.90
N ASN A 3 0.48 -25.46 12.31
CA ASN A 3 1.10 -24.90 11.13
C ASN A 3 0.34 -25.24 9.82
N GLU A 4 -0.97 -25.05 9.77
CA GLU A 4 -1.78 -25.39 8.58
C GLU A 4 -1.54 -24.46 7.37
N TYR A 5 -0.94 -23.29 7.60
CA TYR A 5 -0.65 -22.32 6.53
C TYR A 5 0.71 -22.51 5.84
N GLN A 6 1.51 -23.51 6.24
CA GLN A 6 2.85 -23.71 5.64
C GLN A 6 2.82 -24.30 4.22
N ASN A 7 1.68 -24.79 3.76
CA ASN A 7 1.55 -25.51 2.48
C ASN A 7 0.72 -24.78 1.41
N VAL A 8 0.45 -23.47 1.55
CA VAL A 8 -0.12 -22.71 0.44
C VAL A 8 0.97 -22.51 -0.60
N SER A 9 1.01 -23.40 -1.58
CA SER A 9 1.89 -23.31 -2.74
C SER A 9 1.22 -22.38 -3.75
N PHE A 10 1.72 -21.16 -3.88
CA PHE A 10 1.41 -20.30 -5.01
C PHE A 10 2.11 -20.88 -6.23
N GLN A 11 1.43 -21.76 -6.96
CA GLN A 11 2.02 -22.55 -8.06
C GLN A 11 2.49 -21.70 -9.25
N ASN A 12 2.19 -20.39 -9.30
CA ASN A 12 2.53 -19.48 -10.38
C ASN A 12 3.17 -18.16 -9.90
N ALA A 13 3.67 -18.13 -8.66
CA ALA A 13 4.33 -16.94 -8.13
C ALA A 13 5.56 -16.58 -8.95
N VAL A 14 5.59 -15.40 -9.53
CA VAL A 14 6.79 -14.88 -10.16
C VAL A 14 7.83 -14.60 -9.06
N LYS A 15 8.88 -15.41 -9.02
CA LYS A 15 9.99 -15.22 -8.08
C LYS A 15 10.82 -14.01 -8.50
N PHE A 16 11.01 -13.08 -7.61
CA PHE A 16 11.90 -11.93 -7.80
C PHE A 16 12.91 -11.85 -6.65
N LYS A 17 14.02 -11.17 -6.90
CA LYS A 17 15.02 -10.87 -5.88
C LYS A 17 14.86 -9.46 -5.39
N LEU A 18 15.05 -9.26 -4.08
CA LEU A 18 15.11 -7.93 -3.50
C LEU A 18 16.48 -7.32 -3.81
N GLU A 19 16.49 -6.32 -4.66
CA GLU A 19 17.67 -5.64 -5.16
C GLU A 19 17.53 -4.12 -5.01
N ASN A 20 18.59 -3.38 -5.33
CA ASN A 20 18.57 -1.92 -5.32
C ASN A 20 17.84 -1.30 -6.53
N ALA A 21 17.12 -2.10 -7.29
CA ALA A 21 16.24 -1.67 -8.37
C ALA A 21 14.93 -2.45 -8.29
N PRO A 22 13.78 -1.81 -8.57
CA PRO A 22 12.51 -2.51 -8.59
C PRO A 22 12.48 -3.52 -9.75
N PHE A 23 11.83 -4.66 -9.52
CA PHE A 23 11.60 -5.66 -10.55
C PHE A 23 10.52 -5.21 -11.54
N ARG A 24 9.55 -4.39 -11.06
CA ARG A 24 8.44 -3.81 -11.84
C ARG A 24 8.22 -2.36 -11.51
N HIS A 25 7.62 -1.64 -12.47
CA HIS A 25 7.06 -0.32 -12.24
C HIS A 25 5.53 -0.38 -12.32
N TYR A 26 4.89 0.31 -11.39
CA TYR A 26 3.45 0.43 -11.28
C TYR A 26 3.07 1.87 -11.52
N GLN A 27 2.20 2.11 -12.49
CA GLN A 27 1.67 3.42 -12.79
C GLN A 27 0.17 3.33 -12.99
N HIS A 28 -0.56 4.10 -12.23
CA HIS A 28 -2.02 4.21 -12.29
C HIS A 28 -2.42 5.69 -12.30
N LEU A 29 -3.73 6.00 -12.19
CA LEU A 29 -4.25 7.38 -12.30
C LEU A 29 -3.59 8.38 -11.35
N ASP A 30 -3.47 8.01 -10.07
CA ASP A 30 -2.97 8.85 -8.99
C ASP A 30 -1.69 8.33 -8.33
N TRP A 31 -1.11 7.26 -8.86
CA TRP A 31 -0.04 6.51 -8.22
C TRP A 31 1.03 6.09 -9.23
N ASP A 32 2.31 6.36 -8.88
CA ASP A 32 3.46 6.01 -9.71
C ASP A 32 4.64 5.53 -8.82
N SER A 33 4.98 4.25 -8.92
CA SER A 33 6.09 3.67 -8.17
C SER A 33 7.46 4.19 -8.58
N LYS A 34 7.61 4.81 -9.76
CA LYS A 34 8.86 5.48 -10.16
C LYS A 34 9.26 6.63 -9.24
N ARG A 35 8.33 7.12 -8.41
CA ARG A 35 8.65 8.12 -7.39
C ARG A 35 9.60 7.60 -6.32
N TRP A 36 9.74 6.29 -6.21
CA TRP A 36 10.77 5.63 -5.39
C TRP A 36 12.16 5.64 -6.04
N ASP A 37 12.26 5.88 -7.35
CA ASP A 37 13.54 5.94 -8.04
C ASP A 37 14.40 7.08 -7.48
N GLY A 38 15.62 6.74 -7.08
CA GLY A 38 16.51 7.69 -6.42
C GLY A 38 16.11 8.11 -5.00
N PHE A 39 15.07 7.52 -4.42
CA PHE A 39 14.72 7.75 -3.02
C PHE A 39 15.86 7.26 -2.11
N ARG A 40 16.28 8.14 -1.18
CA ARG A 40 17.32 7.83 -0.20
C ARG A 40 16.69 7.42 1.11
N SER A 41 16.62 6.11 1.34
CA SER A 41 16.22 5.57 2.64
C SER A 41 17.25 5.96 3.71
N ARG A 42 16.77 6.06 4.94
CA ARG A 42 17.60 6.23 6.15
C ARG A 42 17.53 4.96 6.98
N PRO A 43 18.60 4.60 7.70
CA PRO A 43 18.53 3.52 8.66
C PRO A 43 17.38 3.72 9.64
N GLY A 44 16.54 2.70 9.77
CA GLY A 44 15.39 2.73 10.66
C GLY A 44 14.11 3.37 10.07
N ASP A 45 14.08 3.76 8.80
CA ASP A 45 12.82 4.12 8.11
C ASP A 45 11.82 2.98 8.25
N VAL A 46 10.54 3.33 8.43
CA VAL A 46 9.44 2.37 8.52
C VAL A 46 8.51 2.55 7.33
N TYR A 47 8.42 1.52 6.50
CA TYR A 47 7.50 1.46 5.39
C TYR A 47 6.20 0.79 5.84
N VAL A 48 5.09 1.51 5.78
CA VAL A 48 3.74 0.97 5.98
C VAL A 48 3.21 0.56 4.60
N CYS A 49 3.26 -0.74 4.37
CA CYS A 49 2.97 -1.37 3.09
C CYS A 49 1.63 -2.10 3.19
N THR A 50 0.65 -1.64 2.48
CA THR A 50 -0.67 -2.27 2.49
C THR A 50 -1.23 -2.27 1.09
N CYS A 51 -2.02 -3.28 0.73
CA CYS A 51 -2.98 -3.06 -0.34
C CYS A 51 -4.03 -2.03 0.12
N TYR A 52 -4.80 -1.46 -0.81
CA TYR A 52 -5.87 -0.52 -0.45
C TYR A 52 -6.85 -1.14 0.56
N LYS A 53 -7.47 -0.31 1.39
CA LYS A 53 -8.49 -0.70 2.39
C LYS A 53 -8.08 -1.79 3.40
N SER A 54 -6.79 -2.06 3.55
CA SER A 54 -6.26 -3.07 4.50
C SER A 54 -5.81 -2.49 5.84
N GLY A 55 -6.26 -1.27 6.21
CA GLY A 55 -5.97 -0.69 7.53
C GLY A 55 -4.75 0.24 7.55
N THR A 56 -4.37 0.82 6.43
CA THR A 56 -3.20 1.70 6.28
C THR A 56 -3.17 2.83 7.31
N THR A 57 -4.25 3.63 7.40
CA THR A 57 -4.32 4.77 8.32
C THR A 57 -4.19 4.35 9.78
N TRP A 58 -4.81 3.23 10.15
CA TRP A 58 -4.69 2.69 11.51
C TRP A 58 -3.25 2.26 11.80
N THR A 59 -2.60 1.55 10.87
CA THR A 59 -1.19 1.15 11.02
C THR A 59 -0.26 2.36 11.07
N GLN A 60 -0.47 3.37 10.22
CA GLN A 60 0.29 4.63 10.28
C GLN A 60 0.15 5.28 11.67
N MET A 61 -1.06 5.31 12.24
CA MET A 61 -1.30 5.86 13.57
C MET A 61 -0.57 5.06 14.66
N ILE A 62 -0.64 3.72 14.63
CA ILE A 62 0.08 2.86 15.57
C ILE A 62 1.59 3.13 15.49
N VAL A 63 2.16 3.16 14.30
CA VAL A 63 3.59 3.44 14.11
C VAL A 63 3.95 4.85 14.59
N ALA A 64 3.09 5.84 14.34
CA ALA A 64 3.31 7.20 14.84
C ALA A 64 3.32 7.24 16.38
N LEU A 65 2.36 6.58 17.04
CA LEU A 65 2.32 6.46 18.51
C LEU A 65 3.61 5.82 19.06
N LEU A 66 4.11 4.78 18.40
CA LEU A 66 5.35 4.10 18.79
C LEU A 66 6.60 4.96 18.55
N VAL A 67 6.64 5.74 17.47
CA VAL A 67 7.78 6.61 17.14
C VAL A 67 7.83 7.83 18.07
N PHE A 68 6.68 8.46 18.31
CA PHE A 68 6.61 9.69 19.10
C PHE A 68 6.42 9.45 20.60
N GLN A 69 5.98 8.27 21.01
CA GLN A 69 5.64 7.92 22.40
C GLN A 69 4.67 8.95 23.04
N SER A 70 3.76 9.49 22.22
CA SER A 70 2.81 10.55 22.58
C SER A 70 1.57 10.44 21.72
N THR A 71 0.42 10.93 22.23
CA THR A 71 -0.80 11.14 21.46
C THR A 71 -0.87 12.53 20.83
N GLU A 72 0.05 13.42 21.20
CA GLU A 72 0.21 14.74 20.61
C GLU A 72 1.31 14.71 19.57
N PHE A 73 0.96 14.98 18.32
CA PHE A 73 1.87 14.95 17.20
C PHE A 73 2.23 16.35 16.71
N PRO A 74 3.47 16.56 16.22
CA PRO A 74 3.91 17.87 15.71
C PRO A 74 3.22 18.29 14.41
N SER A 75 2.60 17.38 13.68
CA SER A 75 1.91 17.60 12.42
C SER A 75 0.80 16.57 12.20
N PRO A 76 -0.14 16.80 11.28
CA PRO A 76 -1.13 15.80 10.88
C PRO A 76 -0.50 14.51 10.35
N LEU A 77 -1.22 13.38 10.47
CA LEU A 77 -0.71 12.06 10.12
C LEU A 77 -0.23 11.93 8.67
N ASN A 78 -0.90 12.59 7.74
CA ASN A 78 -0.51 12.59 6.32
C ASN A 78 0.80 13.33 6.04
N GLU A 79 1.22 14.23 6.92
CA GLU A 79 2.53 14.89 6.85
C GLU A 79 3.62 14.06 7.56
N LEU A 80 3.27 13.41 8.67
CA LEU A 80 4.18 12.53 9.41
C LEU A 80 4.49 11.26 8.65
N SER A 81 3.50 10.74 7.93
CA SER A 81 3.58 9.51 7.16
C SER A 81 2.98 9.73 5.76
N PRO A 82 3.68 10.44 4.90
CA PRO A 82 3.18 10.77 3.56
C PRO A 82 3.10 9.53 2.66
N TRP A 83 2.17 9.55 1.75
CA TRP A 83 2.07 8.57 0.68
C TRP A 83 3.03 8.95 -0.44
N VAL A 84 4.18 8.27 -0.49
CA VAL A 84 5.33 8.67 -1.32
C VAL A 84 5.06 8.53 -2.81
N ASP A 85 4.37 7.47 -3.20
CA ASP A 85 4.05 7.12 -4.59
C ASP A 85 2.77 7.77 -5.13
N LEU A 86 2.04 8.56 -4.31
CA LEU A 86 0.93 9.39 -4.78
C LEU A 86 1.45 10.58 -5.62
N VAL A 87 0.82 10.88 -6.76
CA VAL A 87 1.33 11.86 -7.73
C VAL A 87 0.84 13.31 -7.50
N THR A 88 0.17 13.61 -6.38
CA THR A 88 -0.34 14.95 -6.06
C THR A 88 0.74 16.01 -5.86
N ASP A 89 1.88 15.61 -5.27
CA ASP A 89 3.05 16.47 -5.09
C ASP A 89 4.12 16.12 -6.13
N SER A 90 4.99 17.06 -6.48
CA SER A 90 6.17 16.71 -7.27
C SER A 90 7.11 15.80 -6.46
N THR A 91 7.84 14.91 -7.13
CA THR A 91 8.83 14.03 -6.48
C THR A 91 9.85 14.81 -5.66
N LYS A 92 10.29 15.99 -6.18
CA LYS A 92 11.23 16.86 -5.49
C LYS A 92 10.66 17.46 -4.21
N GLU A 93 9.41 17.90 -4.22
CA GLU A 93 8.73 18.43 -3.03
C GLU A 93 8.57 17.35 -1.97
N MET A 94 8.11 16.15 -2.37
CA MET A 94 7.99 15.01 -1.49
C MET A 94 9.33 14.63 -0.85
N GLN A 95 10.38 14.51 -1.62
CA GLN A 95 11.72 14.22 -1.12
C GLN A 95 12.24 15.32 -0.18
N THR A 96 11.94 16.60 -0.47
CA THR A 96 12.32 17.72 0.40
C THR A 96 11.59 17.67 1.73
N LYS A 97 10.28 17.43 1.73
CA LYS A 97 9.46 17.23 2.95
C LYS A 97 10.03 16.09 3.80
N LEU A 98 10.30 14.93 3.18
CA LEU A 98 10.87 13.76 3.86
C LEU A 98 12.29 14.00 4.37
N ALA A 99 13.10 14.76 3.63
CA ALA A 99 14.46 15.12 4.07
C ALA A 99 14.46 16.04 5.30
N ALA A 100 13.45 16.89 5.46
CA ALA A 100 13.31 17.80 6.60
C ALA A 100 12.86 17.10 7.88
N GLN A 101 12.25 15.91 7.80
CA GLN A 101 11.80 15.16 8.97
C GLN A 101 12.99 14.71 9.82
N LYS A 102 12.98 15.06 11.12
CA LYS A 102 14.05 14.74 12.08
C LYS A 102 13.77 13.46 12.87
N HIS A 103 12.52 13.04 12.96
CA HIS A 103 12.09 11.80 13.58
C HIS A 103 12.36 10.58 12.66
N ARG A 104 12.19 9.38 13.20
CA ARG A 104 12.13 8.15 12.38
C ARG A 104 11.00 8.29 11.36
N ARG A 105 11.34 8.24 10.08
CA ARG A 105 10.37 8.46 9.02
C ARG A 105 9.41 7.27 8.92
N ILE A 106 8.14 7.59 8.69
CA ILE A 106 7.06 6.65 8.44
C ILE A 106 6.59 6.89 7.01
N LEU A 107 6.76 5.92 6.14
CA LEU A 107 6.54 6.04 4.71
C LEU A 107 5.33 5.18 4.33
N LYS A 108 4.27 5.80 3.83
CA LYS A 108 3.12 5.06 3.31
C LYS A 108 3.36 4.68 1.86
N THR A 109 3.03 3.44 1.52
CA THR A 109 3.00 2.95 0.12
C THR A 109 1.92 1.90 -0.09
N HIS A 110 1.38 1.89 -1.30
CA HIS A 110 0.54 0.80 -1.80
C HIS A 110 1.25 0.00 -2.91
N THR A 111 2.50 0.33 -3.20
CA THR A 111 3.31 -0.41 -4.18
C THR A 111 3.62 -1.82 -3.65
N PRO A 112 3.38 -2.88 -4.44
CA PRO A 112 3.85 -4.22 -4.13
C PRO A 112 5.37 -4.25 -3.91
N LEU A 113 5.87 -5.23 -3.15
CA LEU A 113 7.28 -5.24 -2.74
C LEU A 113 8.25 -5.32 -3.91
N ASP A 114 7.85 -5.92 -5.03
CA ASP A 114 8.65 -6.02 -6.26
C ASP A 114 8.74 -4.70 -7.05
N GLY A 115 7.93 -3.70 -6.67
CA GLY A 115 7.99 -2.33 -7.19
C GLY A 115 8.72 -1.35 -6.28
N LEU A 116 9.24 -1.80 -5.14
CA LEU A 116 9.98 -0.97 -4.19
C LEU A 116 11.48 -1.20 -4.29
N LEU A 117 12.25 -0.15 -4.00
CA LEU A 117 13.68 -0.29 -3.73
C LEU A 117 13.89 -1.00 -2.39
N TRP A 118 14.70 -2.05 -2.38
CA TRP A 118 14.99 -2.77 -1.15
C TRP A 118 16.09 -2.06 -0.34
N HIS A 119 15.80 -1.83 0.95
CA HIS A 119 16.73 -1.26 1.91
C HIS A 119 16.85 -2.20 3.13
N SER A 120 18.00 -2.80 3.33
CA SER A 120 18.20 -3.80 4.40
C SER A 120 18.07 -3.24 5.82
N ASP A 121 18.34 -1.96 6.00
CA ASP A 121 18.27 -1.20 7.28
C ASP A 121 16.95 -0.49 7.52
N ALA A 122 16.01 -0.55 6.59
CA ALA A 122 14.63 -0.14 6.79
C ALA A 122 13.79 -1.27 7.39
N ARG A 123 12.58 -0.95 7.86
CA ARG A 123 11.57 -1.89 8.34
C ARG A 123 10.34 -1.80 7.44
N TYR A 124 9.80 -2.94 7.09
CA TYR A 124 8.61 -3.06 6.25
C TYR A 124 7.50 -3.69 7.08
N ILE A 125 6.41 -2.99 7.26
CA ILE A 125 5.21 -3.49 7.93
C ILE A 125 4.17 -3.73 6.85
N PHE A 126 3.89 -4.98 6.57
CA PHE A 126 2.83 -5.38 5.65
C PHE A 126 1.59 -5.77 6.42
N VAL A 127 0.44 -5.19 6.05
CA VAL A 127 -0.84 -5.54 6.65
C VAL A 127 -1.76 -6.11 5.58
N SER A 128 -2.18 -7.35 5.78
CA SER A 128 -3.23 -8.02 5.02
C SER A 128 -4.59 -7.88 5.70
N ARG A 129 -5.64 -8.17 4.96
CA ARG A 129 -7.03 -8.18 5.45
C ARG A 129 -7.84 -9.22 4.66
N ASP A 130 -8.97 -9.67 5.21
CA ASP A 130 -9.92 -10.50 4.46
C ASP A 130 -10.32 -9.79 3.16
N PRO A 131 -10.14 -10.41 1.99
CA PRO A 131 -10.42 -9.77 0.70
C PRO A 131 -11.88 -9.37 0.53
N ARG A 132 -12.82 -10.08 1.15
CA ARG A 132 -14.25 -9.73 1.13
C ARG A 132 -14.50 -8.41 1.83
N ASP A 133 -13.86 -8.22 2.98
CA ASP A 133 -13.91 -6.97 3.74
C ASP A 133 -13.23 -5.81 3.00
N VAL A 134 -12.15 -6.11 2.28
CA VAL A 134 -11.48 -5.12 1.42
C VAL A 134 -12.41 -4.66 0.32
N PHE A 135 -13.07 -5.59 -0.38
CA PHE A 135 -14.03 -5.26 -1.42
C PHE A 135 -15.17 -4.40 -0.90
N VAL A 136 -15.85 -4.83 0.17
CA VAL A 136 -16.95 -4.03 0.79
C VAL A 136 -16.47 -2.66 1.24
N SER A 137 -15.28 -2.57 1.85
CA SER A 137 -14.70 -1.29 2.26
C SER A 137 -14.36 -0.39 1.07
N MET A 138 -14.04 -0.99 -0.09
CA MET A 138 -13.78 -0.28 -1.31
C MET A 138 -15.05 0.27 -1.94
N MET A 139 -16.12 -0.53 -1.98
CA MET A 139 -17.44 -0.07 -2.43
C MET A 139 -17.92 1.12 -1.59
N ASN A 140 -17.89 1.00 -0.26
CA ASN A 140 -18.24 2.10 0.64
C ASN A 140 -17.35 3.35 0.43
N HIS A 141 -16.10 3.19 0.06
CA HIS A 141 -15.22 4.32 -0.23
C HIS A 141 -15.63 5.02 -1.52
N GLN A 142 -15.94 4.27 -2.57
CA GLN A 142 -16.40 4.78 -3.86
C GLN A 142 -17.73 5.51 -3.73
N ASP A 143 -18.71 4.92 -3.02
CA ASP A 143 -20.03 5.50 -2.81
C ASP A 143 -19.98 6.82 -2.02
N ASN A 144 -18.94 7.02 -1.20
CA ASN A 144 -18.72 8.25 -0.42
C ASN A 144 -17.71 9.21 -1.10
N THR A 145 -17.22 8.89 -2.27
CA THR A 145 -16.32 9.77 -3.02
C THR A 145 -17.14 10.88 -3.69
N ASP A 146 -16.73 12.13 -3.50
CA ASP A 146 -17.29 13.24 -4.26
C ASP A 146 -16.75 13.20 -5.70
N ILE A 147 -17.59 12.73 -6.62
CA ILE A 147 -17.24 12.55 -8.04
C ILE A 147 -16.72 13.86 -8.66
N LYS A 148 -17.25 15.02 -8.24
CA LYS A 148 -16.77 16.31 -8.75
C LYS A 148 -15.33 16.57 -8.33
N THR A 149 -15.03 16.41 -7.04
CA THR A 149 -13.68 16.56 -6.50
C THR A 149 -12.71 15.55 -7.10
N GLU A 150 -13.13 14.29 -7.27
CA GLU A 150 -12.33 13.25 -7.94
C GLU A 150 -11.98 13.66 -9.38
N LYS A 151 -12.96 14.14 -10.13
CA LYS A 151 -12.77 14.57 -11.52
C LYS A 151 -11.85 15.78 -11.63
N GLU A 152 -12.03 16.79 -10.77
CA GLU A 152 -11.17 17.97 -10.74
C GLU A 152 -9.71 17.57 -10.42
N LEU A 153 -9.50 16.67 -9.46
CA LEU A 153 -8.18 16.17 -9.10
C LEU A 153 -7.56 15.35 -10.23
N SER A 154 -8.32 14.45 -10.86
CA SER A 154 -7.86 13.62 -11.98
C SER A 154 -7.41 14.48 -13.17
N LEU A 155 -8.20 15.50 -13.53
CA LEU A 155 -7.85 16.45 -14.58
C LEU A 155 -6.59 17.26 -14.22
N ALA A 156 -6.46 17.69 -12.96
CA ALA A 156 -5.27 18.42 -12.49
C ALA A 156 -3.99 17.57 -12.56
N MET A 157 -4.13 16.25 -12.46
CA MET A 157 -3.03 15.28 -12.64
C MET A 157 -2.79 14.93 -14.12
N GLY A 158 -3.60 15.46 -15.05
CA GLY A 158 -3.48 15.18 -16.48
C GLY A 158 -4.18 13.89 -16.95
N ASN A 159 -5.06 13.33 -16.13
CA ASN A 159 -5.84 12.15 -16.51
C ASN A 159 -7.15 12.56 -17.21
N GLU A 160 -7.55 11.81 -18.22
CA GLU A 160 -8.83 12.00 -18.93
C GLU A 160 -9.98 11.22 -18.28
N VAL A 161 -9.65 10.25 -17.42
CA VAL A 161 -10.59 9.35 -16.73
C VAL A 161 -10.36 9.36 -15.22
N THR A 162 -11.37 8.98 -14.46
CA THR A 162 -11.32 8.81 -13.00
C THR A 162 -11.43 7.33 -12.64
N PHE A 163 -11.20 6.98 -11.37
CA PHE A 163 -11.50 5.62 -10.90
C PHE A 163 -12.97 5.28 -11.07
N THR A 164 -13.86 6.26 -10.84
CA THR A 164 -15.29 6.07 -11.01
C THR A 164 -15.65 5.72 -12.46
N ASP A 165 -14.98 6.30 -13.45
CA ASP A 165 -15.20 6.00 -14.88
C ASP A 165 -14.77 4.58 -15.26
N LEU A 166 -13.90 3.95 -14.47
CA LEU A 166 -13.42 2.57 -14.68
C LEU A 166 -14.29 1.51 -14.01
N LEU A 167 -15.25 1.92 -13.18
CA LEU A 167 -16.13 0.99 -12.47
C LEU A 167 -17.23 0.46 -13.38
N ALA A 168 -17.55 -0.81 -13.21
CA ALA A 168 -18.75 -1.39 -13.81
C ALA A 168 -20.03 -0.82 -13.16
N ASP A 169 -21.14 -0.85 -13.89
CA ASP A 169 -22.41 -0.24 -13.49
C ASP A 169 -23.07 -0.91 -12.27
N THR A 170 -22.84 -2.21 -12.06
CA THR A 170 -23.44 -2.97 -10.95
C THR A 170 -22.40 -3.50 -9.99
N GLU A 171 -22.78 -3.65 -8.73
CA GLU A 171 -21.91 -4.19 -7.67
C GLU A 171 -21.44 -5.62 -7.99
N GLU A 172 -22.34 -6.47 -8.52
CA GLU A 172 -22.01 -7.83 -8.93
C GLU A 172 -20.92 -7.84 -10.01
N LYS A 173 -21.04 -6.93 -10.99
CA LYS A 173 -20.05 -6.82 -12.06
C LYS A 173 -18.74 -6.24 -11.55
N ARG A 174 -18.77 -5.30 -10.60
CA ARG A 174 -17.57 -4.78 -9.92
C ARG A 174 -16.86 -5.89 -9.16
N LEU A 175 -17.60 -6.75 -8.45
CA LEU A 175 -17.02 -7.91 -7.75
C LEU A 175 -16.41 -8.91 -8.73
N GLU A 176 -17.13 -9.24 -9.82
CA GLU A 176 -16.60 -10.13 -10.86
C GLU A 176 -15.30 -9.58 -11.45
N ASP A 177 -15.30 -8.29 -11.82
CA ASP A 177 -14.14 -7.64 -12.42
C ASP A 177 -12.97 -7.57 -11.42
N TRP A 178 -13.24 -7.27 -10.16
CA TRP A 178 -12.23 -7.26 -9.10
C TRP A 178 -11.61 -8.64 -8.86
N LEU A 179 -12.38 -9.73 -9.00
CA LEU A 179 -11.90 -11.09 -8.79
C LEU A 179 -11.20 -11.70 -10.03
N THR A 180 -11.49 -11.19 -11.24
CA THR A 180 -11.13 -11.90 -12.48
C THR A 180 -10.35 -11.08 -13.49
N LYS A 181 -10.16 -9.77 -13.23
CA LYS A 181 -9.42 -8.86 -14.12
C LYS A 181 -8.32 -8.15 -13.37
N GLY A 182 -7.13 -8.12 -13.94
CA GLY A 182 -6.04 -7.28 -13.48
C GLY A 182 -6.04 -5.93 -14.18
N PHE A 183 -5.38 -4.94 -13.57
CA PHE A 183 -5.08 -3.67 -14.22
C PHE A 183 -3.79 -3.76 -15.04
N PHE A 184 -2.77 -4.40 -14.49
CA PHE A 184 -1.51 -4.65 -15.20
C PHE A 184 -1.52 -6.03 -15.88
N GLU A 185 -0.78 -6.20 -16.97
CA GLU A 185 -0.72 -7.44 -17.76
C GLU A 185 -0.36 -8.70 -16.95
N TRP A 186 0.38 -8.53 -15.86
CA TRP A 186 0.80 -9.64 -14.98
C TRP A 186 -0.18 -9.93 -13.84
N GLU A 187 -1.22 -9.12 -13.69
CA GLU A 187 -2.23 -9.28 -12.67
C GLU A 187 -3.46 -10.02 -13.21
N LYS A 188 -4.20 -10.67 -12.33
CA LYS A 188 -5.40 -11.44 -12.67
C LYS A 188 -6.64 -11.01 -11.90
N ASP A 189 -6.47 -10.05 -10.98
CA ASP A 189 -7.50 -9.54 -10.09
C ASP A 189 -7.22 -8.07 -9.75
N GLY A 190 -8.13 -7.41 -9.05
CA GLY A 190 -7.96 -6.09 -8.49
C GLY A 190 -8.57 -4.95 -9.29
N ASN A 191 -9.02 -5.17 -10.52
CA ASN A 191 -9.58 -4.12 -11.37
C ASN A 191 -10.73 -3.34 -10.66
N PRO A 192 -10.78 -2.00 -10.73
CA PRO A 192 -9.96 -1.07 -11.51
C PRO A 192 -8.66 -0.63 -10.82
N TYR A 193 -8.34 -1.21 -9.69
CA TYR A 193 -7.10 -0.96 -8.97
C TYR A 193 -6.06 -2.03 -9.35
N TRP A 194 -4.97 -2.11 -8.58
CA TRP A 194 -3.97 -3.17 -8.70
C TRP A 194 -4.36 -4.41 -7.91
N SER A 195 -3.75 -5.55 -8.24
CA SER A 195 -4.07 -6.84 -7.66
C SER A 195 -3.87 -6.87 -6.14
N PHE A 196 -4.92 -7.25 -5.42
CA PHE A 196 -4.88 -7.48 -3.99
C PHE A 196 -4.06 -8.72 -3.64
N PHE A 197 -4.28 -9.82 -4.35
CA PHE A 197 -3.62 -11.08 -4.06
C PHE A 197 -2.14 -11.05 -4.46
N TYR A 198 -1.81 -10.50 -5.62
CA TYR A 198 -0.43 -10.34 -6.05
C TYR A 198 0.37 -9.45 -5.10
N HIS A 199 -0.21 -8.35 -4.62
CA HIS A 199 0.41 -7.48 -3.63
C HIS A 199 0.82 -8.27 -2.37
N GLY A 200 -0.11 -9.05 -1.81
CA GLY A 200 0.16 -9.91 -0.65
C GLY A 200 1.23 -10.98 -0.92
N GLU A 201 1.19 -11.58 -2.11
CA GLU A 201 2.15 -12.58 -2.55
C GLU A 201 3.57 -12.05 -2.60
N THR A 202 3.78 -10.81 -3.07
CA THR A 202 5.12 -10.21 -3.13
C THR A 202 5.77 -10.09 -1.75
N PHE A 203 5.00 -9.78 -0.71
CA PHE A 203 5.50 -9.75 0.68
C PHE A 203 5.63 -11.16 1.25
N TRP A 204 4.69 -12.05 0.98
CA TRP A 204 4.70 -13.43 1.48
C TRP A 204 5.94 -14.22 1.06
N GLN A 205 6.44 -14.01 -0.15
CA GLN A 205 7.67 -14.63 -0.64
C GLN A 205 8.89 -14.29 0.23
N HIS A 206 8.89 -13.13 0.88
CA HIS A 206 9.98 -12.60 1.68
C HIS A 206 9.68 -12.52 3.18
N ARG A 207 8.58 -13.14 3.66
CA ARG A 207 8.08 -13.10 5.04
C ARG A 207 9.07 -13.51 6.13
N ASN A 208 10.10 -14.28 5.77
CA ASN A 208 11.14 -14.73 6.71
C ASN A 208 12.30 -13.74 6.87
N ARG A 209 12.23 -12.56 6.22
CA ARG A 209 13.23 -11.51 6.41
C ARG A 209 13.03 -10.81 7.76
N GLU A 210 14.11 -10.62 8.51
CA GLU A 210 14.07 -10.02 9.86
C GLU A 210 13.52 -8.58 9.89
N ASN A 211 13.54 -7.89 8.75
CA ASN A 211 13.06 -6.52 8.62
C ASN A 211 11.70 -6.41 7.92
N ILE A 212 10.99 -7.53 7.71
CA ILE A 212 9.59 -7.57 7.27
C ILE A 212 8.73 -8.09 8.41
N LEU A 213 7.74 -7.29 8.83
CA LEU A 213 6.70 -7.68 9.75
C LEU A 213 5.40 -7.90 8.97
N MET A 214 4.85 -9.10 9.06
CA MET A 214 3.56 -9.47 8.46
C MET A 214 2.48 -9.41 9.52
N LEU A 215 1.44 -8.60 9.30
CA LEU A 215 0.30 -8.44 10.19
C LEU A 215 -1.00 -8.75 9.44
N HIS A 216 -2.03 -9.13 10.18
CA HIS A 216 -3.38 -9.27 9.67
C HIS A 216 -4.34 -8.33 10.41
N TYR A 217 -5.16 -7.60 9.66
CA TYR A 217 -6.06 -6.59 10.21
C TYR A 217 -6.95 -7.11 11.35
N ASP A 218 -7.52 -8.32 11.17
CA ASP A 218 -8.40 -8.90 12.18
C ASP A 218 -7.65 -9.37 13.42
N GLU A 219 -6.41 -9.87 13.29
CA GLU A 219 -5.57 -10.21 14.44
C GLU A 219 -5.24 -8.95 15.25
N MET A 220 -4.86 -7.87 14.57
CA MET A 220 -4.64 -6.57 15.22
C MET A 220 -5.92 -6.06 15.92
N LYS A 221 -7.10 -6.27 15.32
CA LYS A 221 -8.38 -5.86 15.92
C LYS A 221 -8.73 -6.72 17.14
N ASN A 222 -8.41 -8.00 17.11
CA ASN A 222 -8.72 -8.94 18.19
C ASN A 222 -7.79 -8.77 19.40
N ASP A 223 -6.49 -8.58 19.17
CA ASP A 223 -5.50 -8.41 20.23
C ASP A 223 -4.33 -7.52 19.77
N LEU A 224 -4.57 -6.22 19.79
CA LEU A 224 -3.56 -5.23 19.38
C LEU A 224 -2.28 -5.31 20.23
N SER A 225 -2.41 -5.60 21.52
CA SER A 225 -1.25 -5.66 22.43
C SER A 225 -0.30 -6.80 22.08
N ARG A 226 -0.84 -7.89 21.58
CA ARG A 226 -0.04 -9.03 21.14
C ARG A 226 0.66 -8.77 19.80
N GLU A 227 0.01 -8.03 18.90
CA GLU A 227 0.52 -7.77 17.55
C GLU A 227 1.50 -6.59 17.50
N MET A 228 1.54 -5.74 18.55
CA MET A 228 2.48 -4.64 18.73
C MET A 228 3.77 -5.07 19.44
#